data_85f5153d768f6cf031b1e15da6745b4a
#
_entry.id   85f5153d768f6cf031b1e15da6745b4a
#
_cell.length_a   1.000
_cell.length_b   1.000
_cell.length_c   1.000
_cell.angle_alpha   90.00
_cell.angle_beta   90.00
_cell.angle_gamma   90.00
#
_symmetry.space_group_name_H-M   'P 1'
#
loop_
_entity.id
_entity.type
_entity.pdbx_description
1 polymer ?
#
loop_
_entity_poly.entity_id
_entity_poly.type
_entity_poly.pdbx_seq_one_letter_code
_entity_poly.pdbx_strand_id
1 'polypeptide(L)'
;MKGRSLAALLGLVVADAAAAADFLVEVRVDVQRGCQLVHQTRDAGAQAQGLLDFGRTARLDDPQGPLTGALLQQRPPRLECNPDTLYQVKVDGGQYGGVGEVRYLASDTPQARPIPYRLYQDPAWRTPLAVNIAQHARVPDSGSVELPLYARIDTLAQVPRVGHYSDLLKVTVTW
;
A
#
# COMPACT_ATOMS: atom_id res chain seq x y z
N MET A 1 74.46 -23.70 77.20
CA MET A 1 74.68 -23.98 75.78
C MET A 1 73.36 -23.74 75.07
N LYS A 2 73.39 -22.99 73.98
CA LYS A 2 72.29 -22.22 73.33
C LYS A 2 71.19 -23.08 72.66
N GLY A 3 69.97 -22.97 73.14
CA GLY A 3 68.81 -23.48 72.43
C GLY A 3 68.21 -22.39 71.54
N ARG A 4 68.12 -22.63 70.23
CA ARG A 4 67.48 -21.72 69.23
C ARG A 4 66.05 -22.13 69.12
N SER A 5 65.12 -21.24 69.52
CA SER A 5 63.69 -21.38 69.27
C SER A 5 63.44 -20.94 67.85
N LEU A 6 62.83 -21.84 67.04
CA LEU A 6 62.29 -21.56 65.73
C LEU A 6 60.82 -21.11 65.91
N ALA A 7 60.57 -19.84 65.65
CA ALA A 7 59.20 -19.34 65.58
C ALA A 7 58.64 -19.59 64.16
N ALA A 8 57.65 -20.44 64.07
CA ALA A 8 56.89 -20.67 62.82
C ALA A 8 55.83 -19.56 62.64
N LEU A 9 56.03 -18.72 61.66
CA LEU A 9 54.98 -17.77 61.21
C LEU A 9 53.94 -18.51 60.39
N LEU A 10 52.75 -18.69 60.95
CA LEU A 10 51.61 -19.15 60.22
C LEU A 10 51.01 -17.95 59.46
N GLY A 11 51.23 -17.89 58.15
CA GLY A 11 50.58 -16.91 57.28
C GLY A 11 49.08 -17.26 57.07
N LEU A 12 48.24 -16.39 57.57
CA LEU A 12 46.76 -16.48 57.29
C LEU A 12 46.52 -16.02 55.86
N VAL A 13 46.19 -16.97 54.98
CA VAL A 13 45.70 -16.65 53.62
C VAL A 13 44.22 -16.33 53.78
N VAL A 14 43.86 -15.02 53.67
CA VAL A 14 42.49 -14.58 53.59
C VAL A 14 42.05 -14.79 52.13
N ALA A 15 41.24 -15.78 51.88
CA ALA A 15 40.59 -15.96 50.58
C ALA A 15 39.47 -14.93 50.45
N ASP A 16 39.70 -13.94 49.60
CA ASP A 16 38.61 -13.05 49.17
C ASP A 16 37.56 -13.88 48.43
N ALA A 17 36.41 -14.07 49.04
CA ALA A 17 35.24 -14.66 48.39
C ALA A 17 34.66 -13.63 47.45
N ALA A 18 34.82 -13.85 46.13
CA ALA A 18 34.14 -13.04 45.11
C ALA A 18 32.62 -13.19 45.29
N ALA A 19 31.97 -12.12 45.69
CA ALA A 19 30.50 -12.08 45.76
C ALA A 19 29.96 -11.81 44.34
N ALA A 20 29.20 -12.75 43.81
CA ALA A 20 28.40 -12.54 42.59
C ALA A 20 26.98 -12.09 42.99
N ALA A 21 26.45 -11.09 42.29
CA ALA A 21 25.08 -10.65 42.48
C ALA A 21 24.36 -10.70 41.12
N ASP A 22 23.25 -11.43 41.05
CA ASP A 22 22.38 -11.49 39.89
C ASP A 22 21.22 -10.52 40.10
N PHE A 23 20.80 -9.87 39.02
CA PHE A 23 19.58 -9.08 38.99
C PHE A 23 18.71 -9.47 37.78
N LEU A 24 17.40 -9.40 37.94
CA LEU A 24 16.43 -9.71 36.89
C LEU A 24 16.01 -8.41 36.23
N VAL A 25 16.00 -8.41 34.89
CA VAL A 25 15.49 -7.32 34.09
C VAL A 25 14.27 -7.85 33.33
N GLU A 26 13.12 -7.25 33.55
CA GLU A 26 11.94 -7.53 32.75
C GLU A 26 11.97 -6.65 31.48
N VAL A 27 11.88 -7.30 30.31
CA VAL A 27 11.77 -6.62 29.02
C VAL A 27 10.36 -6.79 28.50
N ARG A 28 9.67 -5.68 28.22
CA ARG A 28 8.30 -5.66 27.69
C ARG A 28 8.23 -4.90 26.38
N VAL A 29 7.30 -5.33 25.52
CA VAL A 29 6.84 -4.61 24.33
C VAL A 29 5.35 -4.87 24.16
N ASP A 30 4.59 -3.81 23.91
CA ASP A 30 3.16 -3.91 23.58
C ASP A 30 3.01 -3.66 22.07
N VAL A 31 2.59 -4.71 21.34
CA VAL A 31 2.32 -4.61 19.90
C VAL A 31 0.84 -4.30 19.71
N GLN A 32 0.55 -3.10 19.21
CA GLN A 32 -0.81 -2.67 18.89
C GLN A 32 -1.12 -2.92 17.42
N ARG A 33 -2.41 -3.11 17.10
CA ARG A 33 -2.86 -3.21 15.71
C ARG A 33 -2.68 -1.87 15.01
N GLY A 34 -2.13 -1.90 13.83
CA GLY A 34 -1.93 -0.71 13.02
C GLY A 34 -1.57 -1.04 11.58
N CYS A 35 -1.75 -0.06 10.72
CA CYS A 35 -1.38 -0.13 9.31
C CYS A 35 -0.56 1.08 8.90
N GLN A 36 0.23 0.88 7.85
CA GLN A 36 0.97 1.92 7.16
C GLN A 36 0.79 1.76 5.65
N LEU A 37 0.41 2.82 4.98
CA LEU A 37 0.40 2.85 3.52
C LEU A 37 1.80 3.21 3.02
N VAL A 38 2.44 2.27 2.33
CA VAL A 38 3.80 2.42 1.82
C VAL A 38 3.73 2.87 0.36
N HIS A 39 4.24 4.08 0.10
CA HIS A 39 4.41 4.64 -1.23
C HIS A 39 5.89 4.79 -1.56
N GLN A 40 6.24 4.67 -2.82
CA GLN A 40 7.64 4.81 -3.25
C GLN A 40 8.10 6.25 -3.52
N THR A 41 7.21 7.22 -3.51
CA THR A 41 7.58 8.62 -3.77
C THR A 41 7.49 9.45 -2.50
N ARG A 42 8.63 9.72 -1.90
CA ARG A 42 8.78 10.61 -0.73
C ARG A 42 8.51 12.09 -1.02
N ASP A 43 8.39 12.49 -2.29
CA ASP A 43 8.40 13.89 -2.72
C ASP A 43 7.11 14.36 -3.41
N ALA A 44 6.05 13.55 -3.44
CA ALA A 44 4.80 13.97 -4.03
C ALA A 44 3.99 14.78 -3.01
N GLY A 45 4.14 16.09 -3.05
CA GLY A 45 3.09 16.99 -2.60
C GLY A 45 1.74 16.60 -3.23
N ALA A 46 0.69 17.40 -3.15
CA ALA A 46 -0.68 17.08 -3.61
C ALA A 46 -0.83 16.61 -5.09
N GLN A 47 0.20 16.02 -5.68
CA GLN A 47 0.22 15.45 -7.02
C GLN A 47 -0.25 13.99 -7.00
N ALA A 48 -0.78 13.51 -8.13
CA ALA A 48 -1.22 12.13 -8.29
C ALA A 48 -0.09 11.14 -7.96
N GLN A 49 -0.36 10.23 -7.02
CA GLN A 49 0.61 9.25 -6.53
C GLN A 49 0.70 7.99 -7.40
N GLY A 50 -0.02 7.96 -8.51
CA GLY A 50 -0.02 6.87 -9.47
C GLY A 50 -0.59 7.31 -10.81
N LEU A 51 -0.16 6.65 -11.87
CA LEU A 51 -0.66 6.85 -13.22
C LEU A 51 -1.30 5.56 -13.71
N LEU A 52 -2.56 5.66 -14.14
CA LEU A 52 -3.25 4.64 -14.89
C LEU A 52 -3.34 5.12 -16.33
N ASP A 53 -2.57 4.51 -17.22
CA ASP A 53 -2.46 4.95 -18.60
C ASP A 53 -3.07 3.93 -19.56
N PHE A 54 -3.97 4.39 -20.41
CA PHE A 54 -4.54 3.61 -21.51
C PHE A 54 -3.67 3.68 -22.79
N GLY A 55 -2.60 4.46 -22.76
CA GLY A 55 -1.73 4.68 -23.91
C GLY A 55 -2.35 5.63 -24.95
N ARG A 56 -1.99 5.40 -26.20
CA ARG A 56 -2.47 6.19 -27.34
C ARG A 56 -3.26 5.31 -28.29
N THR A 57 -4.42 5.78 -28.68
CA THR A 57 -5.26 5.10 -29.67
C THR A 57 -5.82 6.10 -30.67
N ALA A 58 -6.03 5.66 -31.90
CA ALA A 58 -6.69 6.46 -32.92
C ALA A 58 -8.22 6.26 -32.87
N ARG A 59 -8.69 5.15 -32.31
CA ARG A 59 -10.12 4.78 -32.32
C ARG A 59 -10.49 4.05 -31.03
N LEU A 60 -11.69 4.28 -30.54
CA LEU A 60 -12.32 3.57 -29.41
C LEU A 60 -13.60 2.85 -29.82
N ASP A 61 -13.91 2.83 -31.10
CA ASP A 61 -15.01 2.08 -31.71
C ASP A 61 -14.51 0.80 -32.41
N ASP A 62 -13.28 0.37 -32.13
CA ASP A 62 -12.68 -0.79 -32.77
C ASP A 62 -13.34 -2.09 -32.28
N PRO A 63 -13.83 -2.93 -33.20
CA PRO A 63 -14.38 -4.24 -32.87
C PRO A 63 -13.33 -5.24 -32.31
N GLN A 64 -12.04 -4.92 -32.36
CA GLN A 64 -10.97 -5.78 -31.83
C GLN A 64 -10.96 -5.86 -30.29
N GLY A 65 -11.75 -5.03 -29.62
CA GLY A 65 -11.97 -5.15 -28.19
C GLY A 65 -11.79 -3.86 -27.40
N PRO A 66 -11.98 -3.95 -26.08
CA PRO A 66 -11.85 -2.81 -25.18
C PRO A 66 -10.41 -2.37 -25.02
N LEU A 67 -10.21 -1.08 -24.78
CA LEU A 67 -8.92 -0.54 -24.38
C LEU A 67 -8.72 -0.76 -22.88
N THR A 68 -7.56 -1.26 -22.50
CA THR A 68 -7.25 -1.59 -21.10
C THR A 68 -6.03 -0.82 -20.61
N GLY A 69 -6.05 -0.48 -19.33
CA GLY A 69 -4.95 0.16 -18.64
C GLY A 69 -4.72 -0.47 -17.25
N ALA A 70 -3.54 -0.35 -16.75
CA ALA A 70 -3.20 -0.74 -15.41
C ALA A 70 -2.43 0.39 -14.72
N LEU A 71 -2.43 0.38 -13.40
CA LEU A 71 -1.66 1.33 -12.62
C LEU A 71 -0.17 1.11 -12.91
N LEU A 72 0.42 2.06 -13.65
CA LEU A 72 1.82 2.04 -14.04
C LEU A 72 2.68 2.52 -12.87
N GLN A 73 3.08 1.58 -12.03
CA GLN A 73 4.11 1.81 -11.03
C GLN A 73 5.04 0.60 -11.01
N GLN A 74 6.33 0.83 -10.81
CA GLN A 74 7.29 -0.26 -10.62
C GLN A 74 6.93 -1.13 -9.39
N ARG A 75 6.23 -0.53 -8.44
CA ARG A 75 5.62 -1.20 -7.29
C ARG A 75 4.28 -0.52 -6.98
N PRO A 76 3.17 -1.25 -6.99
CA PRO A 76 1.87 -0.71 -6.61
C PRO A 76 1.88 -0.21 -5.16
N PRO A 77 1.00 0.75 -4.80
CA PRO A 77 0.78 1.11 -3.41
C PRO A 77 0.51 -0.14 -2.59
N ARG A 78 1.14 -0.21 -1.42
CA ARG A 78 1.05 -1.38 -0.54
C ARG A 78 0.65 -0.97 0.86
N LEU A 79 -0.29 -1.69 1.43
CA LEU A 79 -0.69 -1.57 2.82
C LEU A 79 0.09 -2.58 3.65
N GLU A 80 0.84 -2.12 4.65
CA GLU A 80 1.54 -2.96 5.62
C GLU A 80 0.87 -2.84 6.98
N CYS A 81 0.41 -3.95 7.53
CA CYS A 81 -0.36 -4.03 8.77
C CYS A 81 0.05 -5.23 9.61
N ASN A 82 -0.42 -5.25 10.85
CA ASN A 82 -0.47 -6.51 11.58
C ASN A 82 -1.41 -7.50 10.87
N PRO A 83 -1.08 -8.80 10.84
CA PRO A 83 -1.98 -9.84 10.33
C PRO A 83 -3.38 -9.74 10.93
N ASP A 84 -4.37 -10.23 10.20
CA ASP A 84 -5.78 -10.22 10.59
C ASP A 84 -6.45 -8.85 10.79
N THR A 85 -5.73 -7.75 10.51
CA THR A 85 -6.33 -6.42 10.54
C THR A 85 -7.38 -6.29 9.43
N LEU A 86 -8.58 -5.85 9.78
CA LEU A 86 -9.63 -5.53 8.80
C LEU A 86 -9.30 -4.19 8.15
N TYR A 87 -9.44 -4.12 6.84
CA TYR A 87 -9.30 -2.87 6.09
C TYR A 87 -10.39 -2.77 5.03
N GLN A 88 -10.60 -1.56 4.54
CA GLN A 88 -11.48 -1.30 3.40
C GLN A 88 -10.82 -0.35 2.42
N VAL A 89 -11.10 -0.57 1.13
CA VAL A 89 -10.67 0.29 0.03
C VAL A 89 -11.90 0.86 -0.66
N LYS A 90 -11.91 2.16 -0.87
CA LYS A 90 -12.97 2.87 -1.58
C LYS A 90 -12.36 3.79 -2.62
N VAL A 91 -12.90 3.78 -3.83
CA VAL A 91 -12.50 4.67 -4.92
C VAL A 91 -13.69 5.57 -5.26
N ASP A 92 -13.44 6.86 -5.34
CA ASP A 92 -14.48 7.85 -5.66
C ASP A 92 -14.92 7.80 -7.14
N GLY A 93 -15.76 8.74 -7.53
CA GLY A 93 -16.27 8.87 -8.89
C GLY A 93 -15.35 9.63 -9.84
N GLY A 94 -14.16 10.05 -9.39
CA GLY A 94 -13.26 10.90 -10.15
C GLY A 94 -13.68 12.36 -10.17
N GLN A 95 -12.89 13.18 -10.84
CA GLN A 95 -13.11 14.63 -10.94
C GLN A 95 -14.40 14.97 -11.72
N TYR A 96 -14.79 14.11 -12.64
CA TYR A 96 -15.95 14.35 -13.51
C TYR A 96 -17.19 13.56 -13.09
N GLY A 97 -17.14 12.99 -11.88
CA GLY A 97 -18.23 12.21 -11.32
C GLY A 97 -18.33 10.79 -11.90
N GLY A 98 -19.26 10.02 -11.35
CA GLY A 98 -19.50 8.66 -11.78
C GLY A 98 -20.71 8.08 -11.06
N VAL A 99 -21.34 7.06 -11.68
CA VAL A 99 -22.51 6.37 -11.12
C VAL A 99 -22.35 4.86 -11.31
N GLY A 100 -22.68 4.09 -10.28
CA GLY A 100 -22.54 2.64 -10.32
C GLY A 100 -21.07 2.24 -10.47
N GLU A 101 -20.72 1.62 -11.60
CA GLU A 101 -19.34 1.20 -11.91
C GLU A 101 -18.65 2.12 -12.91
N VAL A 102 -19.37 3.10 -13.47
CA VAL A 102 -18.87 3.95 -14.57
C VAL A 102 -18.32 5.26 -14.04
N ARG A 103 -17.16 5.64 -14.56
CA ARG A 103 -16.48 6.93 -14.38
C ARG A 103 -16.20 7.56 -15.74
N TYR A 104 -15.73 8.80 -15.77
CA TYR A 104 -15.58 9.53 -17.02
C TYR A 104 -14.21 10.22 -17.10
N LEU A 105 -13.51 9.98 -18.22
CA LEU A 105 -12.40 10.83 -18.64
C LEU A 105 -12.98 12.03 -19.40
N ALA A 106 -12.49 13.22 -19.11
CA ALA A 106 -12.85 14.42 -19.86
C ALA A 106 -11.63 15.07 -20.52
N SER A 107 -11.91 15.93 -21.49
CA SER A 107 -10.91 16.68 -22.25
C SER A 107 -11.28 18.15 -22.31
N ASP A 108 -10.25 19.00 -22.34
CA ASP A 108 -10.42 20.46 -22.57
C ASP A 108 -10.75 20.80 -24.04
N THR A 109 -10.75 19.79 -24.92
CA THR A 109 -11.12 19.99 -26.32
C THR A 109 -12.58 20.42 -26.43
N PRO A 110 -12.91 21.55 -27.11
CA PRO A 110 -14.28 22.02 -27.20
C PRO A 110 -15.23 20.97 -27.78
N GLN A 111 -16.38 20.81 -27.15
CA GLN A 111 -17.44 19.84 -27.52
C GLN A 111 -16.98 18.37 -27.49
N ALA A 112 -15.83 18.05 -26.87
CA ALA A 112 -15.46 16.66 -26.62
C ALA A 112 -16.46 16.04 -25.62
N ARG A 113 -16.91 14.82 -25.94
CA ARG A 113 -17.78 14.06 -25.02
C ARG A 113 -16.89 13.28 -24.06
N PRO A 114 -17.26 13.18 -22.78
CA PRO A 114 -16.55 12.34 -21.83
C PRO A 114 -16.50 10.88 -22.29
N ILE A 115 -15.39 10.20 -21.99
CA ILE A 115 -15.19 8.79 -22.31
C ILE A 115 -15.48 7.98 -21.05
N PRO A 116 -16.48 7.08 -21.06
CA PRO A 116 -16.78 6.23 -19.92
C PRO A 116 -15.70 5.15 -19.73
N TYR A 117 -15.36 4.87 -18.49
CA TYR A 117 -14.47 3.78 -18.13
C TYR A 117 -14.90 3.11 -16.83
N ARG A 118 -14.39 1.90 -16.57
CA ARG A 118 -14.59 1.15 -15.32
C ARG A 118 -13.28 0.76 -14.69
N LEU A 119 -13.32 0.60 -13.38
CA LEU A 119 -12.18 0.12 -12.58
C LEU A 119 -12.45 -1.28 -12.04
N TYR A 120 -11.36 -2.03 -11.87
CA TYR A 120 -11.37 -3.40 -11.38
C TYR A 120 -10.21 -3.66 -10.41
N GLN A 121 -10.38 -4.62 -9.52
CA GLN A 121 -9.31 -5.10 -8.62
C GLN A 121 -8.42 -6.13 -9.28
N ASP A 122 -8.89 -6.79 -10.34
CA ASP A 122 -8.19 -7.92 -10.97
C ASP A 122 -8.03 -7.72 -12.49
N PRO A 123 -6.96 -8.27 -13.08
CA PRO A 123 -6.68 -8.13 -14.51
C PRO A 123 -7.64 -8.94 -15.40
N ALA A 124 -8.47 -9.80 -14.81
CA ALA A 124 -9.47 -10.58 -15.54
C ALA A 124 -10.85 -9.90 -15.61
N TRP A 125 -10.95 -8.66 -15.09
CA TRP A 125 -12.15 -7.81 -15.15
C TRP A 125 -13.39 -8.42 -14.46
N ARG A 126 -13.18 -9.22 -13.40
CA ARG A 126 -14.26 -9.92 -12.70
C ARG A 126 -14.78 -9.19 -11.47
N THR A 127 -13.94 -8.37 -10.87
CA THR A 127 -14.24 -7.68 -9.61
C THR A 127 -14.27 -6.18 -9.83
N PRO A 128 -15.42 -5.60 -10.25
CA PRO A 128 -15.51 -4.17 -10.48
C PRO A 128 -15.46 -3.37 -9.18
N LEU A 129 -14.85 -2.20 -9.25
CA LEU A 129 -14.81 -1.19 -8.19
C LEU A 129 -15.90 -0.15 -8.41
N ALA A 130 -17.05 -0.37 -7.82
CA ALA A 130 -18.16 0.60 -7.90
C ALA A 130 -17.79 1.93 -7.21
N VAL A 131 -18.39 3.02 -7.72
CA VAL A 131 -18.14 4.39 -7.23
C VAL A 131 -18.57 4.51 -5.78
N ASN A 132 -17.64 4.93 -4.91
CA ASN A 132 -17.87 5.15 -3.48
C ASN A 132 -18.33 3.92 -2.68
N ILE A 133 -18.26 2.72 -3.25
CA ILE A 133 -18.55 1.48 -2.52
C ILE A 133 -17.26 0.92 -1.93
N ALA A 134 -17.26 0.72 -0.63
CA ALA A 134 -16.13 0.14 0.08
C ALA A 134 -16.01 -1.37 -0.18
N GLN A 135 -14.82 -1.81 -0.52
CA GLN A 135 -14.45 -3.23 -0.58
C GLN A 135 -13.73 -3.59 0.70
N HIS A 136 -14.26 -4.56 1.43
CA HIS A 136 -13.72 -5.00 2.72
C HIS A 136 -12.86 -6.23 2.55
N ALA A 137 -11.72 -6.24 3.23
CA ALA A 137 -10.86 -7.40 3.25
C ALA A 137 -10.07 -7.50 4.57
N ARG A 138 -9.32 -8.58 4.70
CA ARG A 138 -8.48 -8.86 5.86
C ARG A 138 -7.03 -8.99 5.40
N VAL A 139 -6.12 -8.44 6.19
CA VAL A 139 -4.69 -8.53 5.94
C VAL A 139 -4.24 -9.98 6.16
N PRO A 140 -3.54 -10.59 5.19
CA PRO A 140 -3.02 -11.95 5.30
C PRO A 140 -1.87 -12.04 6.33
N ASP A 141 -1.44 -13.25 6.63
CA ASP A 141 -0.32 -13.53 7.56
C ASP A 141 1.00 -12.86 7.16
N SER A 142 1.17 -12.58 5.86
CA SER A 142 2.34 -11.84 5.37
C SER A 142 2.41 -10.39 5.87
N GLY A 143 1.33 -9.87 6.43
CA GLY A 143 1.24 -8.48 6.89
C GLY A 143 1.21 -7.45 5.76
N SER A 144 1.14 -7.86 4.49
CA SER A 144 1.26 -6.98 3.34
C SER A 144 0.16 -7.22 2.31
N VAL A 145 -0.44 -6.14 1.82
CA VAL A 145 -1.49 -6.16 0.79
C VAL A 145 -1.12 -5.18 -0.33
N GLU A 146 -1.02 -5.67 -1.55
CA GLU A 146 -0.94 -4.81 -2.72
C GLU A 146 -2.33 -4.28 -3.08
N LEU A 147 -2.38 -3.03 -3.54
CA LEU A 147 -3.61 -2.35 -3.96
C LEU A 147 -3.59 -2.10 -5.48
N PRO A 148 -3.74 -3.15 -6.29
CA PRO A 148 -3.73 -3.01 -7.74
C PRO A 148 -5.00 -2.31 -8.24
N LEU A 149 -4.86 -1.52 -9.29
CA LEU A 149 -5.98 -0.92 -10.02
C LEU A 149 -5.83 -1.22 -11.51
N TYR A 150 -6.90 -1.75 -12.08
CA TYR A 150 -7.02 -1.99 -13.51
C TYR A 150 -8.19 -1.18 -14.05
N ALA A 151 -8.07 -0.70 -15.27
CA ALA A 151 -9.13 0.08 -15.89
C ALA A 151 -9.43 -0.43 -17.29
N ARG A 152 -10.66 -0.23 -17.71
CA ARG A 152 -11.14 -0.65 -19.01
C ARG A 152 -12.10 0.41 -19.60
N ILE A 153 -11.85 0.74 -20.85
CA ILE A 153 -12.79 1.48 -21.70
C ILE A 153 -13.41 0.46 -22.65
N ASP A 154 -14.72 0.30 -22.58
CA ASP A 154 -15.43 -0.55 -23.52
C ASP A 154 -15.49 0.12 -24.90
N THR A 155 -15.75 -0.67 -25.96
CA THR A 155 -15.93 -0.17 -27.31
C THR A 155 -17.06 0.86 -27.34
N LEU A 156 -16.79 2.04 -27.89
CA LEU A 156 -17.74 3.14 -27.97
C LEU A 156 -18.54 3.09 -29.26
N ALA A 157 -19.80 3.51 -29.21
CA ALA A 157 -20.63 3.63 -30.38
C ALA A 157 -20.23 4.78 -31.32
N GLN A 158 -19.45 5.75 -30.82
CA GLN A 158 -18.99 6.92 -31.57
C GLN A 158 -17.53 7.17 -31.28
N VAL A 159 -16.78 7.52 -32.32
CA VAL A 159 -15.36 7.92 -32.18
C VAL A 159 -15.27 9.24 -31.42
N PRO A 160 -14.53 9.30 -30.29
CA PRO A 160 -14.29 10.55 -29.58
C PRO A 160 -13.51 11.56 -30.46
N ARG A 161 -13.64 12.83 -30.12
CA ARG A 161 -12.77 13.87 -30.73
C ARG A 161 -11.32 13.64 -30.34
N VAL A 162 -10.40 14.03 -31.20
CA VAL A 162 -8.97 14.02 -30.88
C VAL A 162 -8.71 14.97 -29.72
N GLY A 163 -7.97 14.50 -28.73
CA GLY A 163 -7.63 15.27 -27.53
C GLY A 163 -6.94 14.41 -26.48
N HIS A 164 -6.48 15.08 -25.44
CA HIS A 164 -6.04 14.44 -24.22
C HIS A 164 -7.23 14.29 -23.29
N TYR A 165 -7.48 13.08 -22.81
CA TYR A 165 -8.56 12.77 -21.87
C TYR A 165 -7.97 12.29 -20.56
N SER A 166 -8.41 12.87 -19.47
CA SER A 166 -7.91 12.53 -18.13
C SER A 166 -9.01 12.53 -17.09
N ASP A 167 -8.75 11.89 -15.97
CA ASP A 167 -9.54 11.96 -14.74
C ASP A 167 -8.58 11.91 -13.55
N LEU A 168 -9.02 12.37 -12.39
CA LEU A 168 -8.28 12.30 -11.14
C LEU A 168 -9.14 11.57 -10.11
N LEU A 169 -8.65 10.43 -9.64
CA LEU A 169 -9.30 9.55 -8.68
C LEU A 169 -8.71 9.73 -7.27
N LYS A 170 -9.58 9.66 -6.28
CA LYS A 170 -9.18 9.51 -4.89
C LYS A 170 -9.43 8.07 -4.43
N VAL A 171 -8.38 7.38 -4.07
CA VAL A 171 -8.42 6.08 -3.39
C VAL A 171 -8.29 6.31 -1.90
N THR A 172 -9.27 5.83 -1.12
CA THR A 172 -9.27 5.93 0.35
C THR A 172 -9.12 4.53 0.92
N VAL A 173 -8.12 4.33 1.77
CA VAL A 173 -7.91 3.10 2.52
C VAL A 173 -8.12 3.42 3.99
N THR A 174 -8.92 2.62 4.69
CA THR A 174 -9.19 2.76 6.14
C THR A 174 -9.07 1.40 6.83
N TRP A 175 -8.59 1.40 8.07
CA TRP A 175 -8.36 0.22 8.92
C TRP A 175 -8.75 0.49 10.38
#